data_7658e40e3a5ea7cf9531d4ebf480ca38
#
_entry.id   7658e40e3a5ea7cf9531d4ebf480ca38
#
_cell.length_a   1.000
_cell.length_b   1.000
_cell.length_c   1.000
_cell.angle_alpha   90.00
_cell.angle_beta   90.00
_cell.angle_gamma   90.00
#
_symmetry.space_group_name_H-M   'P 1'
#
loop_
_entity.id
_entity.type
_entity.pdbx_description
1 polymer ?
#
loop_
_entity_poly.entity_id
_entity_poly.type
_entity_poly.pdbx_seq_one_letter_code
_entity_poly.pdbx_strand_id
1 'polypeptide(L)'
;MSDAFVAYIRHEEKVLLMQRADEVSDFPGAWDGVYGVGDSNDLDVVASRIEEATGIPHESLTFVRSGDARGLEFGNRLNDVTPLLFLCDTEEVTAKGLYKSFDWVDPGYINWVEPEDSSDSRSTRYMVPQLGNMYGDVASFLYILKTSMGQEQNVAREIRAR
;
A
#
# COMPACT_ATOMS: atom_id res chain seq x y z
N MET A 1 22.17 -2.23 -3.36
CA MET A 1 20.83 -1.79 -3.01
C MET A 1 19.83 -2.69 -3.70
N SER A 2 18.85 -3.23 -2.97
CA SER A 2 17.87 -4.14 -3.53
C SER A 2 16.65 -3.35 -3.99
N ASP A 3 16.11 -3.74 -5.13
CA ASP A 3 14.86 -3.17 -5.60
C ASP A 3 13.70 -3.82 -4.86
N ALA A 4 12.79 -2.98 -4.40
CA ALA A 4 11.60 -3.41 -3.70
C ALA A 4 10.45 -2.46 -4.03
N PHE A 5 9.25 -2.85 -3.67
CA PHE A 5 8.08 -2.01 -3.86
C PHE A 5 7.14 -2.15 -2.66
N VAL A 6 6.25 -1.18 -2.52
CA VAL A 6 5.09 -1.32 -1.66
C VAL A 6 3.86 -0.97 -2.49
N ALA A 7 2.94 -1.90 -2.60
CA ALA A 7 1.72 -1.71 -3.36
C ALA A 7 0.59 -1.30 -2.41
N TYR A 8 -0.01 -0.15 -2.70
CA TYR A 8 -1.20 0.31 -2.03
C TYR A 8 -2.39 -0.03 -2.90
N ILE A 9 -3.36 -0.73 -2.33
CA ILE A 9 -4.49 -1.25 -3.06
C ILE A 9 -5.75 -0.58 -2.54
N ARG A 10 -6.49 0.05 -3.44
CA ARG A 10 -7.74 0.73 -3.11
C ARG A 10 -8.92 -0.04 -3.66
N HIS A 11 -9.96 -0.13 -2.84
CA HIS A 11 -11.27 -0.59 -3.26
C HIS A 11 -12.27 0.46 -2.79
N GLU A 12 -12.92 1.12 -3.74
CA GLU A 12 -13.77 2.27 -3.45
C GLU A 12 -12.97 3.34 -2.73
N GLU A 13 -13.36 3.76 -1.53
CA GLU A 13 -12.67 4.81 -0.78
C GLU A 13 -11.72 4.26 0.28
N LYS A 14 -11.55 2.94 0.34
CA LYS A 14 -10.72 2.30 1.35
C LYS A 14 -9.41 1.82 0.78
N VAL A 15 -8.38 1.84 1.61
CA VAL A 15 -7.08 1.29 1.29
C VAL A 15 -6.83 0.04 2.11
N LEU A 16 -6.20 -0.96 1.49
CA LEU A 16 -5.84 -2.20 2.15
C LEU A 16 -4.58 -2.01 2.98
N LEU A 17 -4.67 -2.31 4.26
CA LEU A 17 -3.51 -2.42 5.13
C LEU A 17 -3.33 -3.86 5.55
N MET A 18 -2.08 -4.31 5.48
CA MET A 18 -1.67 -5.67 5.85
C MET A 18 -0.83 -5.61 7.11
N GLN A 19 -1.13 -6.46 8.08
CA GLN A 19 -0.35 -6.53 9.31
C GLN A 19 0.71 -7.60 9.18
N ARG A 20 1.96 -7.21 9.40
CA ARG A 20 3.10 -8.13 9.32
C ARG A 20 3.04 -9.17 10.43
N ALA A 21 3.47 -10.37 10.10
CA ALA A 21 3.50 -11.48 11.07
C ALA A 21 4.51 -11.19 12.19
N ASP A 22 4.31 -11.85 13.34
CA ASP A 22 5.19 -11.65 14.49
C ASP A 22 6.58 -12.26 14.29
N GLU A 23 6.69 -13.21 13.37
CA GLU A 23 7.94 -13.95 13.11
C GLU A 23 8.86 -13.27 12.13
N VAL A 24 8.42 -12.20 11.43
CA VAL A 24 9.28 -11.52 10.47
C VAL A 24 10.34 -10.70 11.21
N SER A 25 11.51 -10.55 10.58
CA SER A 25 12.63 -9.86 11.23
C SER A 25 12.48 -8.35 11.22
N ASP A 26 11.80 -7.81 10.22
CA ASP A 26 11.65 -6.36 10.05
C ASP A 26 10.23 -5.93 10.41
N PHE A 27 10.12 -5.05 11.40
CA PHE A 27 8.86 -4.46 11.84
C PHE A 27 7.74 -5.48 12.10
N PRO A 28 7.99 -6.50 12.97
CA PRO A 28 6.96 -7.49 13.27
C PRO A 28 5.72 -6.83 13.87
N GLY A 29 4.54 -7.28 13.44
CA GLY A 29 3.27 -6.73 13.92
C GLY A 29 2.90 -5.37 13.35
N ALA A 30 3.77 -4.75 12.57
CA ALA A 30 3.48 -3.43 11.97
C ALA A 30 2.55 -3.57 10.77
N TRP A 31 1.88 -2.48 10.45
CA TRP A 31 0.96 -2.39 9.32
C TRP A 31 1.63 -1.68 8.15
N ASP A 32 1.43 -2.19 6.95
CA ASP A 32 1.89 -1.55 5.71
C ASP A 32 0.95 -1.89 4.55
N GLY A 33 1.31 -1.41 3.36
CA GLY A 33 0.71 -1.92 2.12
C GLY A 33 1.27 -3.32 1.84
N VAL A 34 1.22 -3.76 0.59
CA VAL A 34 1.82 -5.04 0.21
C VAL A 34 3.27 -4.79 -0.21
N TYR A 35 4.20 -5.15 0.65
CA TYR A 35 5.63 -5.03 0.38
C TYR A 35 6.12 -6.26 -0.38
N GLY A 36 6.99 -6.05 -1.34
CA GLY A 36 7.62 -7.15 -2.06
C GLY A 36 9.00 -6.77 -2.57
N VAL A 37 9.81 -7.77 -2.85
CA VAL A 37 11.13 -7.61 -3.45
C VAL A 37 11.01 -7.97 -4.93
N GLY A 38 11.55 -7.12 -5.79
CA GLY A 38 11.54 -7.32 -7.22
C GLY A 38 11.46 -6.01 -7.97
N ASP A 39 11.50 -6.12 -9.31
CA ASP A 39 11.45 -4.95 -10.19
C ASP A 39 10.04 -4.37 -10.22
N SER A 40 9.90 -3.16 -9.70
CA SER A 40 8.60 -2.46 -9.64
C SER A 40 8.06 -2.10 -11.03
N ASN A 41 8.90 -2.14 -12.07
CA ASN A 41 8.47 -1.89 -13.44
C ASN A 41 7.88 -3.14 -14.11
N ASP A 42 8.10 -4.32 -13.54
CA ASP A 42 7.52 -5.55 -14.03
C ASP A 42 6.19 -5.80 -13.29
N LEU A 43 5.11 -5.34 -13.90
CA LEU A 43 3.78 -5.40 -13.26
C LEU A 43 3.28 -6.83 -13.07
N ASP A 44 3.73 -7.78 -13.89
CA ASP A 44 3.37 -9.18 -13.70
C ASP A 44 4.01 -9.73 -12.42
N VAL A 45 5.26 -9.37 -12.17
CA VAL A 45 5.94 -9.75 -10.92
C VAL A 45 5.25 -9.12 -9.74
N VAL A 46 4.93 -7.83 -9.83
CA VAL A 46 4.23 -7.13 -8.74
C VAL A 46 2.88 -7.77 -8.46
N ALA A 47 2.09 -8.04 -9.49
CA ALA A 47 0.77 -8.65 -9.33
C ALA A 47 0.88 -10.05 -8.72
N SER A 48 1.91 -10.81 -9.10
CA SER A 48 2.16 -12.14 -8.49
C SER A 48 2.45 -12.03 -6.99
N ARG A 49 3.25 -11.03 -6.60
CA ARG A 49 3.54 -10.81 -5.17
C ARG A 49 2.29 -10.40 -4.41
N ILE A 50 1.44 -9.56 -5.02
CA ILE A 50 0.17 -9.18 -4.40
C ILE A 50 -0.71 -10.41 -4.20
N GLU A 51 -0.82 -11.26 -5.20
CA GLU A 51 -1.62 -12.49 -5.08
C GLU A 51 -1.08 -13.42 -4.01
N GLU A 52 0.24 -13.57 -3.93
CA GLU A 52 0.88 -14.39 -2.89
C GLU A 52 0.58 -13.88 -1.47
N ALA A 53 0.47 -12.57 -1.31
CA ALA A 53 0.25 -11.96 0.00
C ALA A 53 -1.22 -11.85 0.37
N THR A 54 -2.12 -11.71 -0.59
CA THR A 54 -3.51 -11.31 -0.35
C THR A 54 -4.54 -12.26 -0.95
N GLY A 55 -4.15 -13.09 -1.90
CA GLY A 55 -5.09 -13.89 -2.66
C GLY A 55 -5.85 -13.12 -3.74
N ILE A 56 -5.58 -11.83 -3.92
CA ILE A 56 -6.25 -11.03 -4.97
C ILE A 56 -5.65 -11.43 -6.33
N PRO A 57 -6.49 -11.91 -7.26
CA PRO A 57 -5.98 -12.34 -8.56
C PRO A 57 -5.62 -11.15 -9.46
N HIS A 58 -4.75 -11.40 -10.45
CA HIS A 58 -4.27 -10.36 -11.37
C HIS A 58 -5.41 -9.61 -12.05
N GLU A 59 -6.44 -10.33 -12.48
CA GLU A 59 -7.58 -9.74 -13.20
C GLU A 59 -8.41 -8.78 -12.36
N SER A 60 -8.27 -8.82 -11.05
CA SER A 60 -8.98 -7.90 -10.15
C SER A 60 -8.21 -6.60 -9.91
N LEU A 61 -6.98 -6.52 -10.38
CA LEU A 61 -6.10 -5.37 -10.13
C LEU A 61 -5.99 -4.48 -11.36
N THR A 62 -6.01 -3.17 -11.13
CA THR A 62 -5.75 -2.17 -12.17
C THR A 62 -4.66 -1.25 -11.66
N PHE A 63 -3.52 -1.22 -12.37
CA PHE A 63 -2.42 -0.34 -12.01
C PHE A 63 -2.78 1.10 -12.32
N VAL A 64 -2.51 2.01 -11.38
CA VAL A 64 -2.80 3.43 -11.52
C VAL A 64 -1.52 4.22 -11.80
N ARG A 65 -0.56 4.15 -10.88
CA ARG A 65 0.71 4.87 -11.05
C ARG A 65 1.75 4.40 -10.05
N SER A 66 2.99 4.79 -10.30
CA SER A 66 4.08 4.64 -9.34
C SER A 66 4.56 6.02 -8.89
N GLY A 67 5.11 6.07 -7.68
CA GLY A 67 5.83 7.24 -7.18
C GLY A 67 7.32 7.03 -7.26
N ASP A 68 8.08 7.99 -6.73
CA ASP A 68 9.53 7.93 -6.69
C ASP A 68 10.00 6.94 -5.61
N ALA A 69 11.07 6.22 -5.91
CA ALA A 69 11.66 5.31 -4.94
C ALA A 69 12.21 6.08 -3.75
N ARG A 70 12.03 5.51 -2.57
CA ARG A 70 12.58 6.05 -1.33
C ARG A 70 13.47 5.01 -0.67
N GLY A 71 14.58 5.49 -0.08
CA GLY A 71 15.44 4.62 0.69
C GLY A 71 14.83 4.30 2.03
N LEU A 72 14.67 3.02 2.33
CA LEU A 72 14.22 2.55 3.64
C LEU A 72 15.25 1.60 4.22
N GLU A 73 15.53 1.79 5.51
CA GLU A 73 16.42 0.90 6.23
C GLU A 73 15.63 -0.24 6.87
N PHE A 74 15.97 -1.47 6.48
CA PHE A 74 15.49 -2.67 7.13
C PHE A 74 16.70 -3.36 7.76
N GLY A 75 16.77 -3.30 9.09
CA GLY A 75 17.97 -3.79 9.79
C GLY A 75 19.19 -2.99 9.36
N ASN A 76 20.20 -3.66 8.82
CA ASN A 76 21.45 -3.01 8.37
C ASN A 76 21.49 -2.75 6.86
N ARG A 77 20.35 -2.89 6.17
CA ARG A 77 20.31 -2.74 4.73
C ARG A 77 19.43 -1.57 4.33
N LEU A 78 19.91 -0.84 3.32
CA LEU A 78 19.14 0.21 2.67
C LEU A 78 18.52 -0.36 1.40
N ASN A 79 17.22 -0.26 1.27
CA ASN A 79 16.49 -0.71 0.09
C ASN A 79 15.84 0.48 -0.60
N ASP A 80 15.85 0.47 -1.93
CA ASP A 80 15.04 1.41 -2.70
C ASP A 80 13.64 0.82 -2.84
N VAL A 81 12.67 1.49 -2.25
CA VAL A 81 11.28 1.04 -2.26
C VAL A 81 10.45 1.99 -3.10
N THR A 82 9.84 1.46 -4.15
CA THR A 82 8.97 2.24 -5.04
C THR A 82 7.52 2.05 -4.62
N PRO A 83 6.79 3.13 -4.32
CA PRO A 83 5.37 3.02 -4.02
C PRO A 83 4.56 2.88 -5.32
N LEU A 84 3.58 1.98 -5.29
CA LEU A 84 2.70 1.71 -6.42
C LEU A 84 1.25 1.82 -5.95
N LEU A 85 0.38 2.31 -6.82
CA LEU A 85 -1.05 2.38 -6.52
C LEU A 85 -1.82 1.51 -7.48
N PHE A 86 -2.66 0.65 -6.93
CA PHE A 86 -3.59 -0.21 -7.68
C PHE A 86 -5.02 0.07 -7.22
N LEU A 87 -5.95 -0.15 -8.12
CA LEU A 87 -7.37 -0.29 -7.78
C LEU A 87 -7.74 -1.76 -7.84
N CYS A 88 -8.69 -2.16 -7.03
CA CYS A 88 -9.15 -3.53 -6.93
C CYS A 88 -10.67 -3.57 -6.99
N ASP A 89 -11.22 -4.55 -7.66
CA ASP A 89 -12.68 -4.71 -7.80
C ASP A 89 -13.28 -5.68 -6.78
N THR A 90 -12.50 -6.13 -5.80
CA THR A 90 -12.96 -7.04 -4.76
C THR A 90 -12.43 -6.61 -3.40
N GLU A 91 -13.17 -6.93 -2.34
CA GLU A 91 -12.70 -6.76 -0.96
C GLU A 91 -12.19 -8.09 -0.37
N GLU A 92 -12.28 -9.18 -1.12
CA GLU A 92 -11.90 -10.49 -0.61
C GLU A 92 -10.39 -10.63 -0.54
N VAL A 93 -9.88 -10.75 0.70
CA VAL A 93 -8.45 -10.86 0.99
C VAL A 93 -8.25 -12.00 1.99
N THR A 94 -7.17 -12.74 1.79
CA THR A 94 -6.67 -13.70 2.76
C THR A 94 -5.22 -13.37 3.04
N ALA A 95 -4.90 -12.95 4.26
CA ALA A 95 -3.53 -12.63 4.63
C ALA A 95 -2.66 -13.88 4.58
N LYS A 96 -1.52 -13.79 3.90
CA LYS A 96 -0.60 -14.92 3.67
C LYS A 96 0.85 -14.45 3.77
N GLY A 97 1.77 -15.41 3.86
CA GLY A 97 3.20 -15.14 3.80
C GLY A 97 3.67 -14.25 4.93
N LEU A 98 4.14 -13.06 4.60
CA LEU A 98 4.64 -12.10 5.58
C LEU A 98 3.57 -11.54 6.51
N TYR A 99 2.31 -11.77 6.21
CA TYR A 99 1.20 -11.08 6.87
C TYR A 99 0.31 -12.04 7.63
N LYS A 100 -0.15 -11.60 8.80
CA LYS A 100 -1.05 -12.39 9.65
C LYS A 100 -2.49 -11.89 9.63
N SER A 101 -2.72 -10.65 9.21
CA SER A 101 -4.07 -10.09 9.12
C SER A 101 -4.12 -8.93 8.15
N PHE A 102 -5.31 -8.44 7.89
CA PHE A 102 -5.54 -7.30 7.00
C PHE A 102 -6.73 -6.48 7.47
N ASP A 103 -6.83 -5.26 6.94
CA ASP A 103 -8.00 -4.43 7.16
C ASP A 103 -8.15 -3.47 5.99
N TRP A 104 -9.40 -3.19 5.62
CA TRP A 104 -9.74 -2.14 4.67
C TRP A 104 -10.11 -0.90 5.47
N VAL A 105 -9.38 0.18 5.29
CA VAL A 105 -9.51 1.37 6.13
C VAL A 105 -9.69 2.62 5.29
N ASP A 106 -10.41 3.60 5.85
CA ASP A 106 -10.50 4.92 5.25
C ASP A 106 -9.18 5.66 5.50
N PRO A 107 -8.48 6.10 4.45
CA PRO A 107 -7.20 6.79 4.63
C PRO A 107 -7.27 8.02 5.54
N GLY A 108 -8.40 8.68 5.59
CA GLY A 108 -8.60 9.86 6.46
C GLY A 108 -8.59 9.55 7.95
N TYR A 109 -8.73 8.28 8.32
CA TYR A 109 -8.75 7.84 9.71
C TYR A 109 -7.49 7.12 10.13
N ILE A 110 -6.43 7.15 9.31
CA ILE A 110 -5.18 6.50 9.64
C ILE A 110 -4.17 7.54 10.10
N ASN A 111 -3.49 7.25 11.20
CA ASN A 111 -2.32 8.01 11.60
C ASN A 111 -1.10 7.41 10.88
N TRP A 112 -0.66 8.09 9.82
CA TRP A 112 0.41 7.61 8.95
C TRP A 112 1.80 7.95 9.48
N VAL A 113 1.96 8.20 10.78
CA VAL A 113 3.23 8.54 11.39
C VAL A 113 3.78 7.37 12.20
N GLU A 114 5.05 7.46 12.57
CA GLU A 114 5.71 6.44 13.35
C GLU A 114 5.15 6.40 14.78
N PRO A 115 5.32 5.27 15.50
CA PRO A 115 4.69 5.07 16.80
C PRO A 115 4.96 6.14 17.84
N GLU A 116 6.15 6.70 17.85
CA GLU A 116 6.52 7.75 18.80
C GLU A 116 5.77 9.07 18.58
N ASP A 117 5.20 9.24 17.40
CA ASP A 117 4.42 10.44 17.07
C ASP A 117 2.90 10.15 17.09
N SER A 118 2.51 8.98 17.54
CA SER A 118 1.14 8.50 17.41
C SER A 118 0.23 9.00 18.54
N SER A 119 0.25 10.29 18.82
CA SER A 119 -0.72 10.92 19.73
C SER A 119 -2.09 11.14 19.09
N ASP A 120 -2.20 10.95 17.78
CA ASP A 120 -3.44 11.12 17.04
C ASP A 120 -4.40 9.99 17.37
N SER A 121 -5.65 10.35 17.70
CA SER A 121 -6.67 9.38 18.08
C SER A 121 -7.25 8.60 16.89
N ARG A 122 -6.94 8.98 15.66
CA ARG A 122 -7.51 8.33 14.48
C ARG A 122 -7.04 6.90 14.31
N SER A 123 -5.80 6.59 14.73
CA SER A 123 -5.28 5.24 14.63
C SER A 123 -4.23 5.02 15.71
N THR A 124 -4.27 3.82 16.31
CA THR A 124 -3.24 3.36 17.25
C THR A 124 -2.35 2.29 16.61
N ARG A 125 -2.49 2.07 15.30
CA ARG A 125 -1.70 1.06 14.61
C ARG A 125 -0.25 1.46 14.50
N TYR A 126 0.62 0.50 14.77
CA TYR A 126 2.04 0.65 14.53
C TYR A 126 2.29 0.50 13.03
N MET A 127 2.77 1.56 12.39
CA MET A 127 2.97 1.59 10.95
C MET A 127 4.44 1.41 10.61
N VAL A 128 4.71 0.78 9.47
CA VAL A 128 6.07 0.76 8.93
C VAL A 128 6.51 2.20 8.62
N PRO A 129 7.77 2.56 8.96
CA PRO A 129 8.25 3.93 8.72
C PRO A 129 8.11 4.36 7.26
N GLN A 130 7.89 5.66 7.04
CA GLN A 130 7.70 6.30 5.72
C GLN A 130 6.45 5.88 4.96
N LEU A 131 5.63 5.03 5.53
CA LEU A 131 4.47 4.49 4.84
C LEU A 131 3.50 5.59 4.39
N GLY A 132 3.21 6.54 5.27
CA GLY A 132 2.31 7.64 4.94
C GLY A 132 2.84 8.51 3.83
N ASN A 133 4.15 8.78 3.82
CA ASN A 133 4.78 9.57 2.77
C ASN A 133 4.70 8.85 1.43
N MET A 134 4.97 7.55 1.41
CA MET A 134 4.90 6.75 0.19
C MET A 134 3.48 6.64 -0.34
N TYR A 135 2.50 6.47 0.55
CA TYR A 135 1.10 6.47 0.13
C TYR A 135 0.73 7.82 -0.47
N GLY A 136 1.13 8.92 0.17
CA GLY A 136 0.88 10.26 -0.35
C GLY A 136 1.48 10.49 -1.73
N ASP A 137 2.66 9.94 -2.01
CA ASP A 137 3.32 10.08 -3.31
C ASP A 137 2.50 9.51 -4.45
N VAL A 138 1.69 8.48 -4.21
CA VAL A 138 0.92 7.83 -5.27
C VAL A 138 -0.56 8.16 -5.23
N ALA A 139 -1.09 8.56 -4.08
CA ALA A 139 -2.53 8.78 -3.91
C ALA A 139 -2.94 10.25 -3.95
N SER A 140 -2.01 11.18 -3.73
CA SER A 140 -2.33 12.61 -3.63
C SER A 140 -3.02 13.16 -4.87
N PHE A 141 -2.71 12.63 -6.06
CA PHE A 141 -3.34 13.11 -7.27
C PHE A 141 -4.85 12.82 -7.28
N LEU A 142 -5.28 11.70 -6.71
CA LEU A 142 -6.71 11.39 -6.58
C LEU A 142 -7.40 12.40 -5.67
N TYR A 143 -6.74 12.76 -4.58
CA TYR A 143 -7.25 13.76 -3.66
C TYR A 143 -7.37 15.14 -4.32
N ILE A 144 -6.34 15.55 -5.06
CA ILE A 144 -6.33 16.83 -5.76
C ILE A 144 -7.46 16.88 -6.79
N LEU A 145 -7.65 15.82 -7.56
CA LEU A 145 -8.73 15.75 -8.53
C LEU A 145 -10.10 15.78 -7.85
N LYS A 146 -10.26 15.07 -6.75
CA LYS A 146 -11.50 15.11 -5.98
C LYS A 146 -11.80 16.53 -5.49
N THR A 147 -10.80 17.19 -4.93
CA THR A 147 -10.95 18.56 -4.42
C THR A 147 -11.28 19.55 -5.53
N SER A 148 -10.59 19.45 -6.67
CA SER A 148 -10.77 20.37 -7.80
C SER A 148 -12.05 20.11 -8.56
N MET A 149 -12.44 18.86 -8.74
CA MET A 149 -13.54 18.45 -9.60
C MET A 149 -14.70 17.85 -8.81
N GLY A 150 -14.49 17.54 -7.54
CA GLY A 150 -15.50 16.91 -6.71
C GLY A 150 -15.83 15.47 -7.10
N GLN A 151 -14.94 14.77 -7.80
CA GLN A 151 -15.28 13.49 -8.41
C GLN A 151 -14.15 12.46 -8.42
N GLU A 152 -13.60 12.16 -7.26
CA GLU A 152 -12.59 11.09 -7.16
C GLU A 152 -13.11 9.76 -7.70
N GLN A 153 -14.35 9.43 -7.41
CA GLN A 153 -14.94 8.16 -7.82
C GLN A 153 -15.04 8.01 -9.34
N ASN A 154 -15.31 9.11 -10.04
CA ASN A 154 -15.34 9.09 -11.49
C ASN A 154 -13.95 8.85 -12.07
N VAL A 155 -12.93 9.46 -11.49
CA VAL A 155 -11.55 9.22 -11.91
C VAL A 155 -11.18 7.75 -11.72
N ALA A 156 -11.49 7.17 -10.57
CA ALA A 156 -11.22 5.77 -10.29
C ALA A 156 -11.96 4.86 -11.27
N ARG A 157 -13.20 5.20 -11.62
CA ARG A 157 -13.98 4.43 -12.57
C ARG A 157 -13.39 4.47 -13.97
N GLU A 158 -12.91 5.63 -14.40
CA GLU A 158 -12.24 5.78 -15.70
C GLU A 158 -10.97 4.95 -15.78
N ILE A 159 -10.18 4.95 -14.72
CA ILE A 159 -8.95 4.15 -14.66
C ILE A 159 -9.28 2.67 -14.79
N ARG A 160 -10.32 2.18 -14.12
CA ARG A 160 -10.73 0.78 -14.21
C ARG A 160 -11.21 0.39 -15.60
N ALA A 161 -11.81 1.31 -16.32
CA ALA A 161 -12.36 1.04 -17.65
C ALA A 161 -11.26 0.89 -18.72
N ARG A 162 -10.03 1.28 -18.40
CA ARG A 162 -8.90 1.15 -19.33
C ARG A 162 -8.30 -0.25 -19.27
#